data_ea6618a1cdb146f3e178d2cfc7fd59a5
#
_entry.id   ea6618a1cdb146f3e178d2cfc7fd59a5
#
_cell.length_a   1.000
_cell.length_b   1.000
_cell.length_c   1.000
_cell.angle_alpha   90.00
_cell.angle_beta   90.00
_cell.angle_gamma   90.00
#
_symmetry.space_group_name_H-M   'P 1'
#
loop_
_entity.id
_entity.type
_entity.pdbx_description
1 polymer ?
#
loop_
_entity_poly.entity_id
_entity_poly.type
_entity_poly.pdbx_seq_one_letter_code
_entity_poly.pdbx_strand_id
1 'polypeptide(L)'
;MNSSSPQWTPGNGLHYQLLATSGRARRGRFVTAHGTVQTPAFMPVGTQGTVKCVLPDQVAATGAQVVLANTYHLGILDRTQIVERLGGLHSMMRWNQTVLTDSGGFQVFSLPDRKITEEGVSFQFRSGRKDTETTPMTLSPETAMDIQRRLGADIVMEIGRAHV
;
A
#
# COMPACT_ATOMS: atom_id res chain seq x y z
N MET A 1 9.42 32.83 15.62
CA MET A 1 8.20 32.39 14.91
C MET A 1 8.02 30.93 15.21
N ASN A 2 7.07 30.58 16.11
CA ASN A 2 6.82 29.20 16.52
C ASN A 2 6.02 28.50 15.42
N SER A 3 6.69 27.83 14.50
CA SER A 3 6.03 26.91 13.57
C SER A 3 5.81 25.58 14.29
N SER A 4 4.72 25.45 15.04
CA SER A 4 4.28 24.14 15.50
C SER A 4 4.03 23.29 14.24
N SER A 5 4.82 22.25 14.06
CA SER A 5 4.59 21.26 13.00
C SER A 5 3.19 20.70 13.16
N PRO A 6 2.40 20.58 12.10
CA PRO A 6 1.10 19.93 12.18
C PRO A 6 1.29 18.50 12.71
N GLN A 7 0.58 18.17 13.79
CA GLN A 7 0.54 16.83 14.33
C GLN A 7 -0.67 16.09 13.75
N TRP A 8 -0.49 14.82 13.43
CA TRP A 8 -1.60 13.98 13.02
C TRP A 8 -2.55 13.77 14.20
N THR A 9 -3.84 13.93 13.96
CA THR A 9 -4.90 13.62 14.93
C THR A 9 -5.89 12.65 14.27
N PRO A 10 -6.33 11.59 14.98
CA PRO A 10 -7.32 10.67 14.44
C PRO A 10 -8.58 11.42 13.98
N GLY A 11 -9.04 11.12 12.76
CA GLY A 11 -10.23 11.75 12.18
C GLY A 11 -9.99 12.97 11.27
N ASN A 12 -8.78 13.54 11.25
CA ASN A 12 -8.47 14.69 10.39
C ASN A 12 -7.89 14.33 9.00
N GLY A 13 -7.82 13.03 8.67
CA GLY A 13 -7.30 12.55 7.40
C GLY A 13 -5.82 12.86 7.17
N LEU A 14 -5.39 12.73 5.92
CA LEU A 14 -4.02 13.03 5.50
C LEU A 14 -3.84 14.55 5.38
N HIS A 15 -3.02 15.15 6.23
CA HIS A 15 -2.74 16.58 6.18
C HIS A 15 -1.49 16.85 5.34
N TYR A 16 -1.68 17.45 4.16
CA TYR A 16 -0.59 17.88 3.27
C TYR A 16 -0.31 19.38 3.42
N GLN A 17 0.96 19.75 3.50
CA GLN A 17 1.43 21.12 3.49
C GLN A 17 2.43 21.34 2.35
N LEU A 18 2.12 22.29 1.46
CA LEU A 18 3.07 22.78 0.47
C LEU A 18 4.08 23.71 1.16
N LEU A 19 5.38 23.41 1.01
CA LEU A 19 6.47 24.16 1.66
C LEU A 19 7.17 25.11 0.71
N ALA A 20 7.36 24.73 -0.56
CA ALA A 20 8.04 25.54 -1.57
C ALA A 20 7.63 25.14 -2.98
N THR A 21 7.75 26.07 -3.90
CA THR A 21 7.57 25.86 -5.34
C THR A 21 8.70 26.52 -6.12
N SER A 22 9.08 25.91 -7.26
CA SER A 22 10.02 26.49 -8.23
C SER A 22 9.61 26.03 -9.62
N GLY A 23 9.01 26.93 -10.41
CA GLY A 23 8.36 26.58 -11.66
C GLY A 23 7.26 25.51 -11.42
N ARG A 24 7.41 24.34 -12.05
CA ARG A 24 6.49 23.20 -11.87
C ARG A 24 6.86 22.29 -10.70
N ALA A 25 8.04 22.44 -10.12
CA ALA A 25 8.47 21.64 -8.97
C ALA A 25 7.77 22.09 -7.69
N ARG A 26 7.44 21.12 -6.85
CA ARG A 26 6.80 21.35 -5.55
C ARG A 26 7.51 20.53 -4.48
N ARG A 27 7.79 21.17 -3.36
CA ARG A 27 8.23 20.50 -2.13
C ARG A 27 7.12 20.62 -1.10
N GLY A 28 6.79 19.53 -0.45
CA GLY A 28 5.77 19.50 0.59
C GLY A 28 6.07 18.49 1.67
N ARG A 29 5.15 18.34 2.58
CA ARG A 29 5.13 17.28 3.57
C ARG A 29 3.70 16.87 3.89
N PHE A 30 3.53 15.64 4.33
CA PHE A 30 2.29 15.17 4.93
C PHE A 30 2.58 14.38 6.20
N VAL A 31 1.56 14.27 7.06
CA VAL A 31 1.66 13.61 8.35
C VAL A 31 0.68 12.44 8.37
N THR A 32 1.17 11.28 8.82
CA THR A 32 0.38 10.07 9.08
C THR A 32 0.44 9.71 10.56
N ALA A 33 -0.23 8.64 10.96
CA ALA A 33 -0.10 8.08 12.31
C ALA A 33 1.34 7.65 12.65
N HIS A 34 2.14 7.30 11.63
CA HIS A 34 3.48 6.77 11.77
C HIS A 34 4.58 7.77 11.38
N GLY A 35 4.25 9.05 11.29
CA GLY A 35 5.25 10.10 11.13
C GLY A 35 5.00 11.05 9.97
N THR A 36 6.04 11.84 9.67
CA THR A 36 6.01 12.86 8.62
C THR A 36 6.78 12.38 7.40
N VAL A 37 6.19 12.51 6.24
CA VAL A 37 6.83 12.23 4.94
C VAL A 37 7.09 13.54 4.21
N GLN A 38 8.35 13.78 3.84
CA GLN A 38 8.75 14.89 2.98
C GLN A 38 8.51 14.50 1.52
N THR A 39 8.04 15.43 0.71
CA THR A 39 7.81 15.18 -0.72
C THR A 39 8.62 16.16 -1.59
N PRO A 40 9.11 15.72 -2.74
CA PRO A 40 8.93 14.38 -3.34
C PRO A 40 9.66 13.28 -2.56
N ALA A 41 9.06 12.09 -2.48
CA ALA A 41 9.63 10.93 -1.81
C ALA A 41 9.65 9.72 -2.75
N PHE A 42 10.72 8.94 -2.70
CA PHE A 42 10.76 7.61 -3.29
C PHE A 42 10.22 6.59 -2.28
N MET A 43 9.40 5.67 -2.75
CA MET A 43 8.82 4.61 -1.93
C MET A 43 9.45 3.26 -2.31
N PRO A 44 10.38 2.72 -1.51
CA PRO A 44 10.85 1.34 -1.71
C PRO A 44 9.68 0.36 -1.71
N VAL A 45 9.71 -0.59 -2.65
CA VAL A 45 8.59 -1.52 -2.85
C VAL A 45 8.79 -2.77 -2.02
N GLY A 46 7.88 -2.98 -1.07
CA GLY A 46 7.77 -4.18 -0.24
C GLY A 46 6.60 -5.06 -0.65
N THR A 47 6.67 -5.67 -1.84
CA THR A 47 5.57 -6.40 -2.50
C THR A 47 4.85 -7.40 -1.60
N GLN A 48 5.58 -8.15 -0.79
CA GLN A 48 5.04 -9.16 0.14
C GLN A 48 5.31 -8.79 1.60
N GLY A 49 5.23 -7.50 1.95
CA GLY A 49 5.57 -7.01 3.27
C GLY A 49 7.07 -7.07 3.56
N THR A 50 7.90 -7.00 2.54
CA THR A 50 9.37 -6.90 2.65
C THR A 50 9.97 -6.30 1.39
N VAL A 51 10.97 -5.45 1.55
CA VAL A 51 11.83 -5.02 0.44
C VAL A 51 12.82 -6.14 0.14
N LYS A 52 12.75 -6.69 -1.07
CA LYS A 52 13.51 -7.90 -1.41
C LYS A 52 15.01 -7.72 -1.16
N CYS A 53 15.59 -8.65 -0.40
CA CYS A 53 17.02 -8.71 -0.06
C CYS A 53 17.54 -7.52 0.78
N VAL A 54 16.67 -6.73 1.40
CA VAL A 54 17.06 -5.58 2.23
C VAL A 54 16.33 -5.64 3.57
N LEU A 55 17.07 -5.51 4.66
CA LEU A 55 16.48 -5.47 6.01
C LEU A 55 15.76 -4.13 6.26
N PRO A 56 14.71 -4.10 7.11
CA PRO A 56 13.99 -2.86 7.41
C PRO A 56 14.90 -1.72 7.88
N ASP A 57 15.87 -2.00 8.74
CA ASP A 57 16.82 -1.01 9.25
C ASP A 57 17.72 -0.44 8.12
N GLN A 58 18.06 -1.27 7.13
CA GLN A 58 18.82 -0.83 5.96
C GLN A 58 17.96 0.06 5.06
N VAL A 59 16.67 -0.26 4.90
CA VAL A 59 15.72 0.61 4.19
C VAL A 59 15.60 1.96 4.91
N ALA A 60 15.45 1.95 6.24
CA ALA A 60 15.39 3.18 7.02
C ALA A 60 16.69 4.01 6.92
N ALA A 61 17.85 3.36 6.90
CA ALA A 61 19.16 4.02 6.76
C ALA A 61 19.33 4.75 5.42
N THR A 62 18.55 4.42 4.37
CA THR A 62 18.52 5.19 3.12
C THR A 62 17.81 6.53 3.25
N GLY A 63 17.15 6.81 4.38
CA GLY A 63 16.29 7.96 4.57
C GLY A 63 14.87 7.79 4.02
N ALA A 64 14.48 6.57 3.64
CA ALA A 64 13.10 6.28 3.22
C ALA A 64 12.14 6.54 4.39
N GLN A 65 11.07 7.28 4.13
CA GLN A 65 10.05 7.64 5.11
C GLN A 65 8.72 6.93 4.85
N VAL A 66 8.60 6.27 3.72
CA VAL A 66 7.42 5.51 3.31
C VAL A 66 7.84 4.30 2.50
N VAL A 67 7.18 3.16 2.73
CA VAL A 67 7.31 1.96 1.90
C VAL A 67 5.97 1.66 1.25
N LEU A 68 6.02 1.05 0.05
CA LEU A 68 4.84 0.60 -0.67
C LEU A 68 4.69 -0.91 -0.50
N ALA A 69 3.52 -1.36 -0.06
CA ALA A 69 3.14 -2.77 -0.02
C ALA A 69 2.02 -3.04 -1.04
N ASN A 70 1.89 -4.29 -1.47
CA ASN A 70 1.03 -4.64 -2.59
C ASN A 70 -0.22 -5.41 -2.14
N THR A 71 -1.38 -4.81 -2.37
CA THR A 71 -2.68 -5.36 -1.97
C THR A 71 -3.00 -6.68 -2.65
N TYR A 72 -2.69 -6.84 -3.93
CA TYR A 72 -2.92 -8.11 -4.62
C TYR A 72 -2.13 -9.25 -3.95
N HIS A 73 -0.84 -9.08 -3.75
CA HIS A 73 0.03 -10.14 -3.19
C HIS A 73 -0.25 -10.45 -1.73
N LEU A 74 -0.71 -9.48 -0.96
CA LEU A 74 -1.03 -9.62 0.46
C LEU A 74 -2.52 -9.94 0.71
N GLY A 75 -3.37 -9.71 -0.29
CA GLY A 75 -4.81 -10.01 -0.26
C GLY A 75 -5.17 -11.40 -0.73
N ILE A 76 -4.24 -12.12 -1.36
CA ILE A 76 -4.51 -13.44 -1.91
C ILE A 76 -4.64 -14.47 -0.80
N LEU A 77 -5.69 -15.31 -0.90
CA LEU A 77 -6.01 -16.36 0.06
C LEU A 77 -6.16 -15.76 1.48
N ASP A 78 -5.63 -16.45 2.49
CA ASP A 78 -5.72 -16.02 3.89
C ASP A 78 -4.60 -15.09 4.35
N ARG A 79 -3.79 -14.57 3.42
CA ARG A 79 -2.62 -13.74 3.78
C ARG A 79 -2.99 -12.48 4.54
N THR A 80 -4.07 -11.81 4.15
CA THR A 80 -4.59 -10.64 4.88
C THR A 80 -4.87 -10.97 6.33
N GLN A 81 -5.52 -12.11 6.59
CA GLN A 81 -5.82 -12.55 7.96
C GLN A 81 -4.55 -12.84 8.77
N ILE A 82 -3.52 -13.40 8.13
CA ILE A 82 -2.23 -13.65 8.77
C ILE A 82 -1.58 -12.33 9.17
N VAL A 83 -1.52 -11.36 8.25
CA VAL A 83 -0.95 -10.02 8.51
C VAL A 83 -1.71 -9.32 9.63
N GLU A 84 -3.05 -9.36 9.61
CA GLU A 84 -3.91 -8.78 10.65
C GLU A 84 -3.62 -9.39 12.03
N ARG A 85 -3.50 -10.72 12.12
CA ARG A 85 -3.13 -11.41 13.37
C ARG A 85 -1.74 -11.08 13.87
N LEU A 86 -0.83 -10.71 13.01
CA LEU A 86 0.53 -10.24 13.35
C LEU A 86 0.55 -8.76 13.78
N GLY A 87 -0.60 -8.07 13.83
CA GLY A 87 -0.71 -6.67 14.21
C GLY A 87 -0.54 -5.71 13.03
N GLY A 88 -0.83 -6.15 11.81
CA GLY A 88 -0.73 -5.36 10.59
C GLY A 88 0.67 -5.32 9.97
N LEU A 89 0.79 -4.58 8.86
CA LEU A 89 2.04 -4.50 8.10
C LEU A 89 3.18 -3.91 8.91
N HIS A 90 2.95 -2.88 9.71
CA HIS A 90 3.98 -2.24 10.52
C HIS A 90 4.68 -3.24 11.45
N SER A 91 3.89 -4.04 12.18
CA SER A 91 4.42 -5.08 13.07
C SER A 91 5.12 -6.20 12.30
N MET A 92 4.48 -6.72 11.24
CA MET A 92 5.02 -7.79 10.43
C MET A 92 6.34 -7.42 9.76
N MET A 93 6.42 -6.22 9.21
CA MET A 93 7.61 -5.69 8.54
C MET A 93 8.66 -5.14 9.49
N ARG A 94 8.33 -4.92 10.77
CA ARG A 94 9.13 -4.13 11.73
C ARG A 94 9.47 -2.73 11.17
N TRP A 95 8.49 -2.12 10.52
CA TRP A 95 8.60 -0.80 9.91
C TRP A 95 7.75 0.21 10.67
N ASN A 96 8.38 1.17 11.32
CA ASN A 96 7.72 2.13 12.22
C ASN A 96 7.38 3.47 11.54
N GLN A 97 7.54 3.55 10.22
CA GLN A 97 7.22 4.74 9.44
C GLN A 97 6.02 4.46 8.52
N THR A 98 5.65 5.41 7.69
CA THR A 98 4.47 5.32 6.83
C THR A 98 4.50 4.11 5.90
N VAL A 99 3.36 3.44 5.79
CA VAL A 99 3.10 2.39 4.79
C VAL A 99 1.99 2.85 3.86
N LEU A 100 2.24 2.77 2.57
CA LEU A 100 1.22 2.91 1.53
C LEU A 100 0.93 1.54 0.93
N THR A 101 -0.34 1.21 0.72
CA THR A 101 -0.74 0.06 -0.09
C THR A 101 -1.33 0.52 -1.41
N ASP A 102 -0.95 -0.17 -2.50
CA ASP A 102 -1.63 0.00 -3.78
C ASP A 102 -3.01 -0.67 -3.76
N SER A 103 -3.81 -0.46 -4.81
CA SER A 103 -5.14 -1.08 -4.91
C SER A 103 -5.12 -2.53 -5.39
N GLY A 104 -4.01 -3.03 -5.91
CA GLY A 104 -3.91 -4.33 -6.59
C GLY A 104 -4.46 -4.33 -8.03
N GLY A 105 -5.00 -3.21 -8.50
CA GLY A 105 -5.67 -3.10 -9.80
C GLY A 105 -4.77 -3.42 -10.99
N PHE A 106 -3.52 -2.95 -10.98
CA PHE A 106 -2.56 -3.22 -12.05
C PHE A 106 -2.29 -4.73 -12.22
N GLN A 107 -2.14 -5.45 -11.10
CA GLN A 107 -1.86 -6.88 -11.11
C GLN A 107 -3.03 -7.67 -11.70
N VAL A 108 -4.26 -7.44 -11.21
CA VAL A 108 -5.43 -8.17 -11.72
C VAL A 108 -5.76 -7.79 -13.15
N PHE A 109 -5.49 -6.54 -13.57
CA PHE A 109 -5.63 -6.12 -14.96
C PHE A 109 -4.64 -6.82 -15.89
N SER A 110 -3.48 -7.23 -15.40
CA SER A 110 -2.45 -7.93 -16.18
C SER A 110 -2.68 -9.44 -16.31
N LEU A 111 -3.64 -10.02 -15.59
CA LEU A 111 -3.88 -11.46 -15.61
C LEU A 111 -4.53 -11.90 -16.93
N PRO A 112 -4.10 -13.06 -17.52
CA PRO A 112 -4.60 -13.51 -18.81
C PRO A 112 -6.08 -13.93 -18.78
N ASP A 113 -6.53 -14.57 -17.71
CA ASP A 113 -7.86 -15.19 -17.59
C ASP A 113 -8.81 -14.37 -16.72
N ARG A 114 -8.68 -13.03 -16.75
CA ARG A 114 -9.54 -12.14 -15.97
C ARG A 114 -10.88 -11.88 -16.65
N LYS A 115 -11.91 -11.70 -15.84
CA LYS A 115 -13.21 -11.16 -16.26
C LYS A 115 -13.47 -9.87 -15.50
N ILE A 116 -13.65 -8.78 -16.23
CA ILE A 116 -13.95 -7.46 -15.66
C ILE A 116 -15.44 -7.21 -15.76
N THR A 117 -16.08 -6.85 -14.66
CA THR A 117 -17.50 -6.47 -14.56
C THR A 117 -17.63 -5.15 -13.77
N GLU A 118 -18.86 -4.66 -13.62
CA GLU A 118 -19.12 -3.50 -12.76
C GLU A 118 -18.83 -3.80 -11.28
N GLU A 119 -18.98 -5.05 -10.85
CA GLU A 119 -18.74 -5.47 -9.47
C GLU A 119 -17.25 -5.68 -9.16
N GLY A 120 -16.38 -5.81 -10.16
CA GLY A 120 -14.95 -6.02 -9.96
C GLY A 120 -14.31 -6.93 -10.98
N VAL A 121 -13.13 -7.45 -10.63
CA VAL A 121 -12.33 -8.32 -11.48
C VAL A 121 -12.28 -9.72 -10.89
N SER A 122 -12.83 -10.70 -11.62
CA SER A 122 -12.73 -12.12 -11.27
C SER A 122 -11.57 -12.76 -12.04
N PHE A 123 -10.80 -13.63 -11.36
CA PHE A 123 -9.63 -14.29 -11.92
C PHE A 123 -9.34 -15.61 -11.22
N GLN A 124 -8.46 -16.43 -11.84
CA GLN A 124 -7.97 -17.65 -11.25
C GLN A 124 -6.58 -17.44 -10.66
N PHE A 125 -6.47 -17.62 -9.35
CA PHE A 125 -5.18 -17.57 -8.68
C PHE A 125 -4.47 -18.93 -8.77
N ARG A 126 -3.21 -18.93 -9.19
CA ARG A 126 -2.35 -20.12 -9.25
C ARG A 126 -1.31 -20.06 -8.14
N SER A 127 -1.30 -21.05 -7.26
CA SER A 127 -0.44 -21.04 -6.06
C SER A 127 1.05 -21.30 -6.32
N GLY A 128 1.47 -21.52 -7.54
CA GLY A 128 2.87 -21.65 -7.95
C GLY A 128 3.61 -22.90 -7.49
N ARG A 129 2.98 -23.80 -6.72
CA ARG A 129 3.63 -25.04 -6.23
C ARG A 129 3.30 -26.31 -7.02
N LYS A 130 2.19 -26.33 -7.73
CA LYS A 130 1.84 -27.33 -8.77
C LYS A 130 0.80 -26.68 -9.66
N ASP A 131 1.03 -26.60 -10.94
CA ASP A 131 0.22 -25.88 -11.96
C ASP A 131 -1.24 -26.36 -12.12
N THR A 132 -1.76 -27.17 -11.23
CA THR A 132 -3.07 -27.82 -11.35
C THR A 132 -4.16 -27.26 -10.44
N GLU A 133 -3.82 -26.57 -9.35
CA GLU A 133 -4.84 -26.03 -8.43
C GLU A 133 -4.98 -24.52 -8.63
N THR A 134 -6.12 -24.14 -9.19
CA THR A 134 -6.52 -22.74 -9.28
C THR A 134 -7.60 -22.43 -8.26
N THR A 135 -7.52 -21.28 -7.63
CA THR A 135 -8.55 -20.78 -6.72
C THR A 135 -9.26 -19.60 -7.38
N PRO A 136 -10.58 -19.66 -7.57
CA PRO A 136 -11.33 -18.51 -8.08
C PRO A 136 -11.32 -17.38 -7.05
N MET A 137 -11.01 -16.18 -7.50
CA MET A 137 -10.96 -14.99 -6.68
C MET A 137 -11.63 -13.82 -7.38
N THR A 138 -12.17 -12.90 -6.59
CA THR A 138 -12.70 -11.62 -7.09
C THR A 138 -12.13 -10.48 -6.27
N LEU A 139 -11.62 -9.46 -6.96
CA LEU A 139 -11.22 -8.21 -6.37
C LEU A 139 -12.22 -7.13 -6.79
N SER A 140 -13.11 -6.76 -5.87
CA SER A 140 -14.00 -5.60 -6.02
C SER A 140 -13.36 -4.36 -5.40
N PRO A 141 -13.88 -3.14 -5.65
CA PRO A 141 -13.45 -1.94 -4.95
C PRO A 141 -13.54 -2.09 -3.44
N GLU A 142 -14.65 -2.63 -2.93
CA GLU A 142 -14.87 -2.84 -1.49
C GLU A 142 -13.88 -3.86 -0.92
N THR A 143 -13.65 -4.96 -1.61
CA THR A 143 -12.69 -5.98 -1.20
C THR A 143 -11.27 -5.40 -1.16
N ALA A 144 -10.88 -4.60 -2.16
CA ALA A 144 -9.59 -3.94 -2.19
C ALA A 144 -9.41 -2.99 -0.99
N MET A 145 -10.44 -2.23 -0.64
CA MET A 145 -10.42 -1.33 0.52
C MET A 145 -10.39 -2.10 1.84
N ASP A 146 -11.19 -3.20 1.98
CA ASP A 146 -11.18 -4.02 3.19
C ASP A 146 -9.82 -4.69 3.42
N ILE A 147 -9.19 -5.22 2.38
CA ILE A 147 -7.84 -5.78 2.46
C ILE A 147 -6.86 -4.71 2.99
N GLN A 148 -6.82 -3.52 2.39
CA GLN A 148 -5.90 -2.46 2.78
C GLN A 148 -6.12 -1.99 4.23
N ARG A 149 -7.40 -1.88 4.64
CA ARG A 149 -7.79 -1.54 6.02
C ARG A 149 -7.27 -2.59 7.01
N ARG A 150 -7.42 -3.88 6.72
CA ARG A 150 -6.96 -4.99 7.56
C ARG A 150 -5.45 -5.14 7.56
N LEU A 151 -4.78 -4.77 6.49
CA LEU A 151 -3.32 -4.67 6.42
C LEU A 151 -2.78 -3.54 7.32
N GLY A 152 -3.61 -2.55 7.67
CA GLY A 152 -3.24 -1.45 8.56
C GLY A 152 -2.32 -0.43 7.90
N ALA A 153 -2.52 -0.13 6.61
CA ALA A 153 -1.77 0.89 5.90
C ALA A 153 -2.19 2.31 6.33
N ASP A 154 -1.24 3.25 6.32
CA ASP A 154 -1.52 4.67 6.56
C ASP A 154 -2.17 5.35 5.37
N ILE A 155 -1.79 4.92 4.17
CA ILE A 155 -2.30 5.43 2.91
C ILE A 155 -2.82 4.26 2.11
N VAL A 156 -4.09 4.33 1.73
CA VAL A 156 -4.76 3.33 0.91
C VAL A 156 -5.10 3.92 -0.45
N MET A 157 -5.03 3.09 -1.49
CA MET A 157 -5.31 3.51 -2.85
C MET A 157 -6.66 2.98 -3.29
N GLU A 158 -7.50 3.86 -3.81
CA GLU A 158 -8.74 3.47 -4.47
C GLU A 158 -8.43 2.69 -5.75
N ILE A 159 -9.21 1.62 -6.02
CA ILE A 159 -9.15 0.92 -7.29
C ILE A 159 -10.02 1.67 -8.30
N GLY A 160 -9.38 2.32 -9.26
CA GLY A 160 -10.06 3.00 -10.35
C GLY A 160 -10.26 2.08 -11.56
N ARG A 161 -11.21 2.43 -12.42
CA ARG A 161 -11.29 1.85 -13.76
C ARG A 161 -10.08 2.32 -14.58
N ALA A 162 -9.36 1.37 -15.16
CA ALA A 162 -8.52 1.70 -16.29
C ALA A 162 -9.46 2.06 -17.45
N HIS A 163 -9.47 3.33 -17.83
CA HIS A 163 -10.09 3.69 -19.08
C HIS A 163 -9.25 3.09 -20.21
N VAL A 164 -9.84 2.11 -20.89
CA VAL A 164 -9.32 1.55 -22.13
C VAL A 164 -9.78 2.45 -23.26
#